data_5f3deeedececba3abbbe3c62c3530b75
#
_entry.id   5f3deeedececba3abbbe3c62c3530b75
#
_cell.length_a   1.000
_cell.length_b   1.000
_cell.length_c   1.000
_cell.angle_alpha   90.00
_cell.angle_beta   90.00
_cell.angle_gamma   90.00
#
_symmetry.space_group_name_H-M   'P 1'
#
loop_
_entity.id
_entity.type
_entity.pdbx_description
1 polymer ?
#
loop_
_entity_poly.entity_id
_entity_poly.type
_entity_poly.pdbx_seq_one_letter_code
_entity_poly.pdbx_strand_id
1 'polypeptide(L)'
;MKYDYNDMQIYVSNLMRDREMAELEFKSAKGGLPRSFWETYSAFANTHGGTIVLGVKEKDDIYTLNHLTDAEVDKMQKDFWSNVHNKNTVNACLLKNSDVQVAEIEGAKVILFYIPQAQRDQRPIHCTQDAFNGTFRRNHEGDYLCSNAEVRRMFADADVTRPADGRVLKNYSWDDIDMPSFEQYRRLFAIARPSHPWHTLSNDELMRKLGGYRKDRETGEEGFTLAGLLMFGKYEAIVDQSCAPRFFPDYKEIPADTTTTRWMDRVCPDGTWEANLFQFYRRVLPKLQQVIPTPFQLEGNQRRDETPAHEAIREAFANLCVHADYSEDSSLVVNLYPHRIVFSNPGTMLISKQQFYQGGESVCRNSSLQQMFMMIGSAEKAGSGVDKIMKGWETLNWKRPYPIEKAQPNKVELIMPLESLLDEKVLAELDRTFGDKIKNREQADIMTLSIALTENVINNERIREVLAMHPADVTHLLQRLCKEDLLISSGHGRGTIYSLKGASSDPKGATLQNKGASSDPKGATLQDKDATLQDKGASSEPKGATLQDNGATSASSRMSKEDLRKAILDYCSEWRTAAEIALYLGKTKPYIRNKVLPQMSDVLQMLFHKENHPGQKYKIKGE
;
A
#
# COMPACT_ATOMS: atom_id res chain seq x y z
N MET A 1 8.12 22.39 7.39
CA MET A 1 7.29 23.59 7.63
C MET A 1 7.53 24.06 9.07
N LYS A 2 7.78 25.34 9.31
CA LYS A 2 7.76 25.88 10.68
C LYS A 2 6.31 26.24 10.97
N TYR A 3 5.67 25.52 11.86
CA TYR A 3 4.39 25.93 12.42
C TYR A 3 4.61 27.06 13.42
N ASP A 4 3.73 28.05 13.40
CA ASP A 4 3.69 29.08 14.44
C ASP A 4 3.27 28.42 15.77
N TYR A 5 3.65 28.99 16.91
CA TYR A 5 3.41 28.43 18.25
C TYR A 5 1.92 28.13 18.52
N ASN A 6 1.03 28.98 18.02
CA ASN A 6 -0.43 28.76 18.12
C ASN A 6 -0.93 27.62 17.23
N ASP A 7 -0.36 27.44 16.04
CA ASP A 7 -0.67 26.32 15.14
C ASP A 7 -0.22 25.00 15.74
N MET A 8 0.89 25.00 16.48
CA MET A 8 1.43 23.82 17.15
C MET A 8 0.52 23.33 18.29
N GLN A 9 -0.01 24.24 19.11
CA GLN A 9 -0.96 23.87 20.18
C GLN A 9 -2.23 23.26 19.60
N ILE A 10 -2.76 23.85 18.54
CA ILE A 10 -3.95 23.33 17.83
C ILE A 10 -3.62 21.97 17.21
N TYR A 11 -2.45 21.83 16.61
CA TYR A 11 -1.99 20.58 15.98
C TYR A 11 -1.91 19.44 17.01
N VAL A 12 -1.22 19.64 18.14
CA VAL A 12 -1.08 18.59 19.15
C VAL A 12 -2.39 18.32 19.89
N SER A 13 -3.22 19.34 20.13
CA SER A 13 -4.57 19.13 20.70
C SER A 13 -5.48 18.34 19.76
N ASN A 14 -5.33 18.52 18.45
CA ASN A 14 -6.02 17.70 17.45
C ASN A 14 -5.45 16.28 17.42
N LEU A 15 -4.12 16.12 17.50
CA LEU A 15 -3.47 14.80 17.59
C LEU A 15 -3.94 13.99 18.79
N MET A 16 -4.12 14.62 19.95
CA MET A 16 -4.65 13.97 21.17
C MET A 16 -6.13 13.57 21.04
N ARG A 17 -6.90 14.23 20.14
CA ARG A 17 -8.27 13.83 19.80
C ARG A 17 -8.30 12.68 18.79
N ASP A 18 -7.26 12.59 17.98
CA ASP A 18 -7.12 11.62 16.91
C ASP A 18 -6.30 10.45 17.40
N ARG A 19 -6.61 9.64 18.26
CA ARG A 19 -5.92 8.40 18.73
C ARG A 19 -4.57 8.08 18.07
N GLU A 20 -3.74 7.22 18.62
CA GLU A 20 -2.50 6.76 18.00
C GLU A 20 -2.73 6.31 16.56
N MET A 21 -1.93 6.81 15.64
CA MET A 21 -1.95 6.47 14.22
C MET A 21 -0.68 5.68 13.86
N ALA A 22 -0.67 5.09 12.67
CA ALA A 22 0.54 4.45 12.14
C ALA A 22 1.77 5.38 12.14
N GLU A 23 1.56 6.70 12.10
CA GLU A 23 2.60 7.74 12.06
C GLU A 23 2.63 8.59 13.36
N LEU A 24 1.95 8.18 14.43
CA LEU A 24 1.88 8.91 15.70
C LEU A 24 1.96 7.94 16.88
N GLU A 25 2.78 8.28 17.85
CA GLU A 25 2.95 7.52 19.10
C GLU A 25 3.02 8.44 20.30
N PHE A 26 2.25 8.14 21.33
CA PHE A 26 2.30 8.84 22.61
C PHE A 26 3.10 8.04 23.62
N LYS A 27 4.00 8.71 24.33
CA LYS A 27 4.79 8.06 25.39
C LYS A 27 4.78 8.89 26.67
N SER A 28 4.58 8.20 27.78
CA SER A 28 4.79 8.80 29.09
C SER A 28 6.26 9.13 29.29
N ALA A 29 6.53 10.35 29.74
CA ALA A 29 7.87 10.83 30.04
C ALA A 29 8.18 10.87 31.56
N LYS A 30 7.32 10.29 32.38
CA LYS A 30 7.49 10.25 33.83
C LYS A 30 8.68 9.34 34.19
N GLY A 31 9.82 9.93 34.56
CA GLY A 31 11.06 9.20 34.84
C GLY A 31 12.14 9.33 33.74
N GLY A 32 11.93 10.13 32.70
CA GLY A 32 12.88 10.39 31.61
C GLY A 32 12.51 9.70 30.30
N LEU A 33 13.48 9.57 29.39
CA LEU A 33 13.28 8.99 28.07
C LEU A 33 13.03 7.48 28.19
N PRO A 34 11.85 6.95 27.79
CA PRO A 34 11.56 5.53 27.95
C PRO A 34 12.37 4.67 26.99
N ARG A 35 12.73 3.44 27.38
CA ARG A 35 13.52 2.52 26.53
C ARG A 35 12.79 2.21 25.22
N SER A 36 11.47 2.06 25.25
CA SER A 36 10.62 1.84 24.07
C SER A 36 10.61 3.01 23.07
N PHE A 37 11.18 4.16 23.42
CA PHE A 37 11.36 5.28 22.50
C PHE A 37 12.23 4.88 21.30
N TRP A 38 13.31 4.11 21.54
CA TRP A 38 14.25 3.72 20.49
C TRP A 38 13.68 2.63 19.57
N GLU A 39 12.83 1.77 20.09
CA GLU A 39 12.08 0.79 19.28
C GLU A 39 11.15 1.50 18.31
N THR A 40 10.38 2.50 18.80
CA THR A 40 9.52 3.34 17.95
C THR A 40 10.33 4.21 16.99
N TYR A 41 11.49 4.74 17.42
CA TYR A 41 12.40 5.46 16.54
C TYR A 41 12.83 4.60 15.34
N SER A 42 13.28 3.37 15.62
CA SER A 42 13.62 2.39 14.60
C SER A 42 12.43 2.06 13.71
N ALA A 43 11.26 1.80 14.31
CA ALA A 43 10.06 1.43 13.58
C ALA A 43 9.60 2.54 12.62
N PHE A 44 9.55 3.79 13.07
CA PHE A 44 9.20 4.93 12.21
C PHE A 44 10.23 5.15 11.11
N ALA A 45 11.51 5.14 11.44
CA ALA A 45 12.58 5.33 10.47
C ALA A 45 12.59 4.28 9.35
N ASN A 46 12.28 3.02 9.67
CA ASN A 46 12.24 1.93 8.70
C ASN A 46 10.88 1.79 7.96
N THR A 47 9.87 2.61 8.32
CA THR A 47 8.55 2.52 7.69
C THR A 47 8.25 3.81 6.91
N HIS A 48 7.43 4.70 7.42
CA HIS A 48 7.00 5.91 6.72
C HIS A 48 7.41 7.21 7.45
N GLY A 49 8.22 7.09 8.49
CA GLY A 49 8.43 8.16 9.44
C GLY A 49 7.25 8.26 10.43
N GLY A 50 7.30 9.28 11.29
CA GLY A 50 6.22 9.52 12.26
C GLY A 50 6.62 10.51 13.34
N THR A 51 5.68 10.80 14.23
CA THR A 51 5.87 11.72 15.35
C THR A 51 5.73 10.98 16.67
N ILE A 52 6.74 11.10 17.53
CA ILE A 52 6.68 10.64 18.91
C ILE A 52 6.40 11.85 19.80
N VAL A 53 5.34 11.78 20.59
CA VAL A 53 4.99 12.82 21.56
C VAL A 53 5.28 12.31 22.98
N LEU A 54 6.29 12.91 23.63
CA LEU A 54 6.61 12.62 25.03
C LEU A 54 5.85 13.56 25.98
N GLY A 55 5.40 13.02 27.10
CA GLY A 55 4.66 13.75 28.11
C GLY A 55 3.15 13.48 28.09
N VAL A 56 2.73 12.51 27.28
CA VAL A 56 1.36 12.01 27.24
C VAL A 56 1.35 10.55 27.66
N LYS A 57 0.48 10.20 28.60
CA LYS A 57 0.25 8.81 29.02
C LYS A 57 -1.09 8.34 28.48
N GLU A 58 -1.07 7.25 27.75
CA GLU A 58 -2.26 6.54 27.33
C GLU A 58 -2.62 5.43 28.33
N LYS A 59 -3.87 5.35 28.65
CA LYS A 59 -4.45 4.25 29.42
C LYS A 59 -5.93 4.07 29.06
N ASP A 60 -6.30 2.89 28.57
CA ASP A 60 -7.69 2.54 28.24
C ASP A 60 -8.34 3.54 27.26
N ASP A 61 -7.63 3.96 26.20
CA ASP A 61 -8.02 5.00 25.23
C ASP A 61 -8.18 6.42 25.82
N ILE A 62 -7.67 6.65 27.04
CA ILE A 62 -7.68 7.96 27.69
C ILE A 62 -6.26 8.51 27.75
N TYR A 63 -6.07 9.69 27.14
CA TYR A 63 -4.81 10.41 27.14
C TYR A 63 -4.74 11.36 28.34
N THR A 64 -3.67 11.28 29.12
CA THR A 64 -3.41 12.16 30.26
C THR A 64 -2.06 12.83 30.14
N LEU A 65 -2.00 14.14 30.36
CA LEU A 65 -0.76 14.91 30.31
C LEU A 65 0.08 14.68 31.57
N ASN A 66 1.41 14.56 31.40
CA ASN A 66 2.33 14.33 32.53
C ASN A 66 2.76 15.61 33.26
N HIS A 67 2.43 16.80 32.77
CA HIS A 67 2.83 18.11 33.32
C HIS A 67 4.34 18.20 33.59
N LEU A 68 5.14 18.08 32.52
CA LEU A 68 6.59 18.13 32.59
C LEU A 68 7.08 19.52 33.04
N THR A 69 8.05 19.56 33.92
CA THR A 69 8.76 20.78 34.31
C THR A 69 9.81 21.14 33.26
N ASP A 70 10.25 22.43 33.23
CA ASP A 70 11.32 22.89 32.35
C ASP A 70 12.60 22.06 32.49
N ALA A 71 12.99 21.76 33.74
CA ALA A 71 14.16 20.95 34.03
C ALA A 71 14.06 19.51 33.48
N GLU A 72 12.87 18.92 33.51
CA GLU A 72 12.63 17.58 32.93
C GLU A 72 12.69 17.63 31.41
N VAL A 73 12.09 18.65 30.77
CA VAL A 73 12.15 18.86 29.32
C VAL A 73 13.60 19.03 28.87
N ASP A 74 14.36 19.93 29.50
CA ASP A 74 15.77 20.17 29.19
C ASP A 74 16.63 18.91 29.37
N LYS A 75 16.39 18.15 30.43
CA LYS A 75 17.08 16.89 30.68
C LYS A 75 16.77 15.87 29.58
N MET A 76 15.51 15.67 29.21
CA MET A 76 15.11 14.71 28.18
C MET A 76 15.65 15.07 26.80
N GLN A 77 15.71 16.35 26.45
CA GLN A 77 16.34 16.79 25.20
C GLN A 77 17.85 16.49 25.22
N LYS A 78 18.55 16.78 26.33
CA LYS A 78 19.98 16.44 26.48
C LYS A 78 20.22 14.93 26.40
N ASP A 79 19.39 14.15 27.11
CA ASP A 79 19.47 12.69 27.13
C ASP A 79 19.22 12.13 25.70
N PHE A 80 18.24 12.68 24.98
CA PHE A 80 17.99 12.29 23.60
C PHE A 80 19.21 12.55 22.69
N TRP A 81 19.74 13.77 22.67
CA TRP A 81 20.89 14.12 21.82
C TRP A 81 22.15 13.36 22.18
N SER A 82 22.38 13.05 23.46
CA SER A 82 23.45 12.17 23.89
C SER A 82 23.28 10.74 23.39
N ASN A 83 22.08 10.19 23.52
CA ASN A 83 21.80 8.80 23.21
C ASN A 83 21.67 8.54 21.71
N VAL A 84 21.14 9.46 20.91
CA VAL A 84 20.97 9.29 19.47
C VAL A 84 22.32 9.23 18.73
N HIS A 85 23.38 9.78 19.31
CA HIS A 85 24.76 9.69 18.80
C HIS A 85 25.54 8.49 19.38
N ASN A 86 24.95 7.77 20.32
CA ASN A 86 25.53 6.57 20.88
C ASN A 86 25.12 5.33 20.06
N LYS A 87 26.09 4.75 19.32
CA LYS A 87 25.85 3.57 18.47
C LYS A 87 25.37 2.32 19.23
N ASN A 88 25.48 2.30 20.57
CA ASN A 88 24.88 1.25 21.39
C ASN A 88 23.37 1.45 21.60
N THR A 89 22.87 2.65 21.33
CA THR A 89 21.46 3.00 21.47
C THR A 89 20.74 2.93 20.13
N VAL A 90 21.30 3.59 19.11
CA VAL A 90 20.81 3.55 17.73
C VAL A 90 21.96 3.76 16.76
N ASN A 91 21.93 3.08 15.61
CA ASN A 91 23.04 3.10 14.65
C ASN A 91 23.20 4.42 13.88
N ALA A 92 22.13 5.23 13.77
CA ALA A 92 22.16 6.51 13.04
C ALA A 92 21.21 7.56 13.64
N CYS A 93 21.65 8.81 13.63
CA CYS A 93 20.82 9.97 13.95
C CYS A 93 20.23 10.53 12.65
N LEU A 94 18.90 10.54 12.55
CA LEU A 94 18.16 11.07 11.40
C LEU A 94 17.62 12.48 11.64
N LEU A 95 17.54 12.93 12.89
CA LEU A 95 16.93 14.19 13.28
C LEU A 95 17.89 15.37 13.21
N LYS A 96 17.33 16.51 12.86
CA LYS A 96 17.94 17.83 13.02
C LYS A 96 17.34 18.53 14.24
N ASN A 97 17.99 19.58 14.71
CA ASN A 97 17.47 20.36 15.86
C ASN A 97 16.03 20.88 15.62
N SER A 98 15.66 21.17 14.38
CA SER A 98 14.30 21.60 14.01
C SER A 98 13.23 20.53 14.16
N ASP A 99 13.65 19.26 14.25
CA ASP A 99 12.74 18.11 14.29
C ASP A 99 12.37 17.71 15.73
N VAL A 100 12.96 18.41 16.71
CA VAL A 100 12.65 18.26 18.13
C VAL A 100 12.05 19.58 18.62
N GLN A 101 10.78 19.56 19.00
CA GLN A 101 10.04 20.76 19.39
C GLN A 101 9.35 20.58 20.73
N VAL A 102 9.21 21.66 21.48
CA VAL A 102 8.46 21.68 22.75
C VAL A 102 7.17 22.45 22.50
N ALA A 103 6.05 21.86 22.89
CA ALA A 103 4.74 22.51 22.83
C ALA A 103 4.12 22.52 24.23
N GLU A 104 3.21 23.44 24.46
CA GLU A 104 2.43 23.52 25.70
C GLU A 104 0.95 23.29 25.37
N ILE A 105 0.33 22.34 26.07
CA ILE A 105 -1.07 21.94 25.88
C ILE A 105 -1.74 21.98 27.25
N GLU A 106 -2.81 22.75 27.39
CA GLU A 106 -3.56 22.86 28.65
C GLU A 106 -2.66 23.14 29.88
N GLY A 107 -1.60 23.95 29.67
CA GLY A 107 -0.62 24.27 30.71
C GLY A 107 0.40 23.16 31.01
N ALA A 108 0.43 22.09 30.23
CA ALA A 108 1.41 21.00 30.31
C ALA A 108 2.36 21.01 29.14
N LYS A 109 3.67 20.86 29.40
CA LYS A 109 4.69 20.75 28.35
C LYS A 109 4.80 19.34 27.82
N VAL A 110 4.93 19.22 26.50
CA VAL A 110 5.19 17.99 25.76
C VAL A 110 6.35 18.19 24.80
N ILE A 111 7.06 17.11 24.45
CA ILE A 111 8.17 17.17 23.48
C ILE A 111 7.77 16.33 22.27
N LEU A 112 7.85 16.93 21.08
CA LEU A 112 7.58 16.29 19.80
C LEU A 112 8.88 15.95 19.11
N PHE A 113 8.99 14.71 18.63
CA PHE A 113 10.10 14.22 17.82
C PHE A 113 9.56 13.80 16.45
N TYR A 114 9.92 14.54 15.42
CA TYR A 114 9.55 14.22 14.03
C TYR A 114 10.59 13.29 13.44
N ILE A 115 10.33 11.98 13.46
CA ILE A 115 11.23 10.96 12.93
C ILE A 115 11.01 10.85 11.42
N PRO A 116 11.98 11.24 10.56
CA PRO A 116 11.83 11.07 9.13
C PRO A 116 11.98 9.59 8.74
N GLN A 117 11.38 9.20 7.63
CA GLN A 117 11.69 7.94 7.00
C GLN A 117 13.18 7.92 6.61
N ALA A 118 13.93 6.90 7.01
CA ALA A 118 15.33 6.76 6.64
C ALA A 118 15.47 6.55 5.13
N GLN A 119 16.51 7.12 4.54
CA GLN A 119 16.86 6.88 3.15
C GLN A 119 17.31 5.42 2.96
N ARG A 120 17.27 4.95 1.71
CA ARG A 120 17.60 3.56 1.37
C ARG A 120 18.96 3.12 1.92
N ASP A 121 19.98 3.93 1.70
CA ASP A 121 21.37 3.67 2.10
C ASP A 121 21.60 3.73 3.62
N GLN A 122 20.65 4.27 4.37
CA GLN A 122 20.69 4.36 5.83
C GLN A 122 20.03 3.17 6.53
N ARG A 123 19.17 2.41 5.80
CA ARG A 123 18.44 1.26 6.38
C ARG A 123 19.32 0.00 6.44
N PRO A 124 19.13 -0.84 7.44
CA PRO A 124 18.17 -0.72 8.54
C PRO A 124 18.61 0.27 9.61
N ILE A 125 17.68 1.07 10.13
CA ILE A 125 17.86 1.78 11.38
C ILE A 125 17.53 0.80 12.50
N HIS A 126 18.50 0.55 13.38
CA HIS A 126 18.32 -0.40 14.47
C HIS A 126 18.76 0.18 15.81
N CYS A 127 18.02 -0.13 16.86
CA CYS A 127 18.45 0.06 18.24
C CYS A 127 19.32 -1.14 18.65
N THR A 128 20.30 -0.91 19.54
CA THR A 128 21.35 -1.86 19.91
C THR A 128 22.41 -2.06 18.81
N GLN A 129 23.45 -2.85 19.14
CA GLN A 129 24.53 -3.17 18.20
C GLN A 129 24.17 -4.25 17.17
N ASP A 130 23.13 -5.03 17.45
CA ASP A 130 22.67 -6.12 16.60
C ASP A 130 21.45 -5.71 15.77
N ALA A 131 21.66 -5.56 14.46
CA ALA A 131 20.61 -5.21 13.54
C ALA A 131 19.48 -6.26 13.49
N PHE A 132 19.80 -7.55 13.64
CA PHE A 132 18.81 -8.62 13.57
C PHE A 132 17.87 -8.67 14.78
N ASN A 133 18.32 -8.17 15.93
CA ASN A 133 17.54 -8.10 17.17
C ASN A 133 17.13 -6.67 17.57
N GLY A 134 17.44 -5.67 16.74
CA GLY A 134 17.19 -4.27 17.05
C GLY A 134 16.46 -3.48 15.95
N THR A 135 16.12 -4.11 14.82
CA THR A 135 15.40 -3.46 13.72
C THR A 135 13.91 -3.66 13.87
N PHE A 136 13.15 -2.56 13.95
CA PHE A 136 11.69 -2.58 14.08
C PHE A 136 11.03 -1.94 12.86
N ARG A 137 9.79 -2.34 12.58
CA ARG A 137 8.87 -1.74 11.61
C ARG A 137 7.53 -1.43 12.26
N ARG A 138 6.91 -0.35 11.82
CA ARG A 138 5.56 0.03 12.24
C ARG A 138 4.52 -0.72 11.40
N ASN A 139 3.59 -1.38 12.08
CA ASN A 139 2.42 -1.99 11.46
C ASN A 139 1.18 -1.64 12.28
N HIS A 140 0.26 -0.85 11.72
CA HIS A 140 -0.81 -0.21 12.46
C HIS A 140 -0.26 0.63 13.63
N GLU A 141 -0.65 0.30 14.85
CA GLU A 141 -0.29 1.01 16.09
C GLU A 141 0.88 0.35 16.84
N GLY A 142 1.44 -0.76 16.30
CA GLY A 142 2.47 -1.53 16.98
C GLY A 142 3.85 -1.44 16.31
N ASP A 143 4.90 -1.49 17.15
CA ASP A 143 6.29 -1.63 16.74
C ASP A 143 6.64 -3.11 16.77
N TYR A 144 7.00 -3.69 15.61
CA TYR A 144 7.28 -5.11 15.47
C TYR A 144 8.73 -5.33 15.06
N LEU A 145 9.40 -6.26 15.74
CA LEU A 145 10.73 -6.68 15.37
C LEU A 145 10.71 -7.30 13.97
N CYS A 146 11.60 -6.82 13.10
CA CYS A 146 11.76 -7.34 11.75
C CYS A 146 12.28 -8.78 11.77
N SER A 147 11.82 -9.59 10.85
CA SER A 147 12.40 -10.90 10.60
C SER A 147 13.83 -10.79 10.04
N ASN A 148 14.64 -11.82 10.21
CA ASN A 148 15.99 -11.86 9.65
C ASN A 148 16.00 -11.67 8.11
N ALA A 149 14.96 -12.10 7.42
CA ALA A 149 14.81 -11.93 5.98
C ALA A 149 14.61 -10.44 5.62
N GLU A 150 13.75 -9.72 6.35
CA GLU A 150 13.53 -8.29 6.16
C GLU A 150 14.80 -7.47 6.41
N VAL A 151 15.54 -7.78 7.49
CA VAL A 151 16.79 -7.08 7.82
C VAL A 151 17.85 -7.31 6.73
N ARG A 152 18.04 -8.57 6.27
CA ARG A 152 18.97 -8.87 5.17
C ARG A 152 18.61 -8.12 3.90
N ARG A 153 17.32 -7.99 3.61
CA ARG A 153 16.85 -7.22 2.46
C ARG A 153 17.14 -5.74 2.60
N MET A 154 16.92 -5.14 3.77
CA MET A 154 17.26 -3.73 4.00
C MET A 154 18.76 -3.48 3.75
N PHE A 155 19.64 -4.39 4.17
CA PHE A 155 21.06 -4.31 3.83
C PHE A 155 21.34 -4.45 2.34
N ALA A 156 20.67 -5.38 1.67
CA ALA A 156 20.80 -5.56 0.21
C ALA A 156 20.31 -4.33 -0.56
N ASP A 157 19.19 -3.75 -0.12
CA ASP A 157 18.64 -2.52 -0.68
C ASP A 157 19.52 -1.29 -0.41
N ALA A 158 20.26 -1.27 0.71
CA ALA A 158 21.20 -0.20 1.04
C ALA A 158 22.44 -0.19 0.15
N ASP A 159 22.83 -1.32 -0.43
CA ASP A 159 23.97 -1.38 -1.34
C ASP A 159 23.62 -0.79 -2.71
N VAL A 160 23.90 0.49 -2.86
CA VAL A 160 23.69 1.23 -4.12
C VAL A 160 24.76 0.91 -5.17
N THR A 161 25.86 0.23 -4.79
CA THR A 161 27.00 -0.03 -5.67
C THR A 161 26.82 -1.29 -6.52
N ARG A 162 25.96 -2.22 -6.08
CA ARG A 162 25.72 -3.50 -6.74
C ARG A 162 24.23 -3.66 -7.12
N PRO A 163 23.87 -3.30 -8.36
CA PRO A 163 22.51 -3.57 -8.85
C PRO A 163 22.19 -5.06 -8.75
N ALA A 164 21.01 -5.38 -8.25
CA ALA A 164 20.60 -6.77 -8.00
C ALA A 164 20.64 -7.64 -9.27
N ASP A 165 20.31 -7.04 -10.42
CA ASP A 165 20.27 -7.71 -11.72
C ASP A 165 21.63 -7.89 -12.40
N GLY A 166 22.68 -7.25 -11.86
CA GLY A 166 24.05 -7.35 -12.36
C GLY A 166 24.81 -8.60 -11.91
N ARG A 167 24.22 -9.44 -11.09
CA ARG A 167 24.83 -10.68 -10.59
C ARG A 167 25.14 -11.64 -11.72
N VAL A 168 26.42 -12.07 -11.82
CA VAL A 168 26.86 -13.10 -12.77
C VAL A 168 26.34 -14.47 -12.31
N LEU A 169 25.75 -15.21 -13.25
CA LEU A 169 25.22 -16.55 -13.02
C LEU A 169 26.19 -17.57 -13.62
N LYS A 170 26.52 -18.63 -12.84
CA LYS A 170 27.48 -19.65 -13.25
C LYS A 170 26.83 -20.69 -14.14
N ASN A 171 27.58 -21.17 -15.15
CA ASN A 171 27.20 -22.27 -16.02
C ASN A 171 26.01 -22.00 -16.93
N TYR A 172 25.68 -20.72 -17.20
CA TYR A 172 24.71 -20.33 -18.22
C TYR A 172 25.42 -19.96 -19.52
N SER A 173 24.81 -20.34 -20.64
CA SER A 173 25.34 -20.16 -22.00
C SER A 173 24.29 -19.53 -22.93
N TRP A 174 24.64 -19.36 -24.20
CA TRP A 174 23.69 -18.96 -25.21
C TRP A 174 22.56 -20.01 -25.45
N ASP A 175 22.78 -21.26 -25.04
CA ASP A 175 21.74 -22.30 -25.11
C ASP A 175 20.58 -22.03 -24.14
N ASP A 176 20.81 -21.23 -23.08
CA ASP A 176 19.81 -20.80 -22.11
C ASP A 176 19.04 -19.54 -22.55
N ILE A 177 19.46 -18.93 -23.67
CA ILE A 177 18.83 -17.71 -24.20
C ILE A 177 17.82 -18.10 -25.30
N ASP A 178 16.64 -17.49 -25.23
CA ASP A 178 15.65 -17.52 -26.32
C ASP A 178 16.08 -16.56 -27.44
N MET A 179 16.78 -17.09 -28.42
CA MET A 179 17.29 -16.32 -29.56
C MET A 179 16.19 -15.55 -30.30
N PRO A 180 14.98 -16.12 -30.53
CA PRO A 180 13.88 -15.37 -31.11
C PRO A 180 13.52 -14.09 -30.34
N SER A 181 13.51 -14.12 -28.99
CA SER A 181 13.30 -12.95 -28.15
C SER A 181 14.40 -11.91 -28.35
N PHE A 182 15.66 -12.35 -28.35
CA PHE A 182 16.79 -11.43 -28.51
C PHE A 182 16.82 -10.77 -29.89
N GLU A 183 16.52 -11.51 -30.96
CA GLU A 183 16.43 -10.96 -32.30
C GLU A 183 15.25 -9.98 -32.44
N GLN A 184 14.09 -10.28 -31.86
CA GLN A 184 12.96 -9.38 -31.86
C GLN A 184 13.28 -8.09 -31.09
N TYR A 185 14.01 -8.19 -29.97
CA TYR A 185 14.50 -7.04 -29.22
C TYR A 185 15.44 -6.18 -30.11
N ARG A 186 16.39 -6.78 -30.84
CA ARG A 186 17.27 -6.06 -31.78
C ARG A 186 16.49 -5.27 -32.82
N ARG A 187 15.41 -5.86 -33.35
CA ARG A 187 14.53 -5.17 -34.33
C ARG A 187 13.83 -3.97 -33.71
N LEU A 188 13.27 -4.12 -32.50
CA LEU A 188 12.63 -3.00 -31.77
C LEU A 188 13.64 -1.91 -31.42
N PHE A 189 14.84 -2.30 -31.01
CA PHE A 189 15.92 -1.36 -30.76
C PHE A 189 16.29 -0.56 -32.00
N ALA A 190 16.37 -1.21 -33.16
CA ALA A 190 16.65 -0.53 -34.45
C ALA A 190 15.53 0.44 -34.84
N ILE A 191 14.28 0.10 -34.57
CA ILE A 191 13.13 0.99 -34.81
C ILE A 191 13.16 2.19 -33.84
N ALA A 192 13.38 1.94 -32.55
CA ALA A 192 13.36 2.99 -31.56
C ALA A 192 14.54 3.96 -31.65
N ARG A 193 15.70 3.50 -32.14
CA ARG A 193 16.94 4.29 -32.23
C ARG A 193 17.71 4.01 -33.54
N PRO A 194 17.21 4.45 -34.72
CA PRO A 194 17.73 4.02 -36.04
C PRO A 194 19.22 4.31 -36.27
N SER A 195 19.75 5.39 -35.68
CA SER A 195 21.16 5.82 -35.90
C SER A 195 22.10 5.35 -34.80
N HIS A 196 21.69 4.39 -33.96
CA HIS A 196 22.52 3.99 -32.80
C HIS A 196 23.71 3.09 -33.26
N PRO A 197 24.96 3.36 -32.80
CA PRO A 197 26.13 2.63 -33.28
C PRO A 197 26.18 1.14 -32.88
N TRP A 198 25.36 0.72 -31.92
CA TRP A 198 25.33 -0.67 -31.46
C TRP A 198 24.59 -1.62 -32.40
N HIS A 199 23.99 -1.14 -33.48
CA HIS A 199 23.34 -2.03 -34.48
C HIS A 199 24.32 -2.95 -35.22
N THR A 200 25.58 -2.52 -35.34
CA THR A 200 26.63 -3.29 -36.00
C THR A 200 27.33 -4.30 -35.07
N LEU A 201 27.02 -4.28 -33.78
CA LEU A 201 27.64 -5.18 -32.81
C LEU A 201 27.14 -6.63 -32.98
N SER A 202 28.05 -7.57 -32.72
CA SER A 202 27.69 -8.99 -32.56
C SER A 202 26.72 -9.20 -31.40
N ASN A 203 26.12 -10.38 -31.31
CA ASN A 203 25.22 -10.71 -30.22
C ASN A 203 25.92 -10.64 -28.83
N ASP A 204 27.16 -11.16 -28.76
CA ASP A 204 27.97 -11.09 -27.55
C ASP A 204 28.26 -9.66 -27.12
N GLU A 205 28.72 -8.84 -28.05
CA GLU A 205 29.04 -7.43 -27.78
C GLU A 205 27.80 -6.65 -27.36
N LEU A 206 26.67 -6.85 -28.05
CA LEU A 206 25.43 -6.19 -27.67
C LEU A 206 24.95 -6.64 -26.29
N MET A 207 24.97 -7.96 -26.00
CA MET A 207 24.57 -8.49 -24.72
C MET A 207 25.45 -7.91 -23.56
N ARG A 208 26.77 -7.77 -23.81
CA ARG A 208 27.68 -7.09 -22.88
C ARG A 208 27.34 -5.61 -22.69
N LYS A 209 27.07 -4.89 -23.78
CA LYS A 209 26.68 -3.46 -23.74
C LYS A 209 25.37 -3.23 -22.99
N LEU A 210 24.43 -4.16 -23.11
CA LEU A 210 23.16 -4.12 -22.41
C LEU A 210 23.27 -4.54 -20.92
N GLY A 211 24.44 -5.06 -20.49
CA GLY A 211 24.63 -5.57 -19.15
C GLY A 211 24.06 -6.97 -18.91
N GLY A 212 23.59 -7.64 -19.97
CA GLY A 212 23.09 -9.02 -19.91
C GLY A 212 24.18 -10.09 -19.84
N TYR A 213 25.41 -9.69 -20.12
CA TYR A 213 26.63 -10.49 -19.95
C TYR A 213 27.75 -9.60 -19.40
N ARG A 214 28.49 -10.04 -18.40
CA ARG A 214 29.59 -9.26 -17.83
C ARG A 214 30.68 -10.12 -17.21
N LYS A 215 31.83 -9.49 -16.97
CA LYS A 215 32.88 -10.02 -16.12
C LYS A 215 32.83 -9.35 -14.77
N ASP A 216 32.69 -10.13 -13.70
CA ASP A 216 32.86 -9.66 -12.33
C ASP A 216 34.34 -9.35 -12.10
N ARG A 217 34.63 -8.12 -11.72
CA ARG A 217 36.00 -7.64 -11.53
C ARG A 217 36.62 -8.10 -10.21
N GLU A 218 35.80 -8.47 -9.23
CA GLU A 218 36.26 -8.94 -7.92
C GLU A 218 36.54 -10.42 -7.96
N THR A 219 35.65 -11.22 -8.52
CA THR A 219 35.82 -12.69 -8.58
C THR A 219 36.54 -13.16 -9.84
N GLY A 220 36.62 -12.32 -10.88
CA GLY A 220 37.13 -12.68 -12.19
C GLY A 220 36.19 -13.57 -13.01
N GLU A 221 35.04 -13.94 -12.45
CA GLU A 221 34.01 -14.76 -13.14
C GLU A 221 33.36 -13.98 -14.29
N GLU A 222 33.04 -14.68 -15.35
CA GLU A 222 32.43 -14.11 -16.55
C GLU A 222 31.23 -14.97 -16.97
N GLY A 223 30.10 -14.33 -17.31
CA GLY A 223 28.89 -15.06 -17.67
C GLY A 223 27.69 -14.16 -17.89
N PHE A 224 26.57 -14.79 -18.18
CA PHE A 224 25.28 -14.14 -18.21
C PHE A 224 24.90 -13.59 -16.83
N THR A 225 24.26 -12.44 -16.84
CA THR A 225 23.74 -11.82 -15.63
C THR A 225 22.28 -12.20 -15.40
N LEU A 226 21.81 -11.96 -14.18
CA LEU A 226 20.38 -12.11 -13.88
C LEU A 226 19.50 -11.29 -14.87
N ALA A 227 19.92 -10.05 -15.20
CA ALA A 227 19.21 -9.23 -16.19
C ALA A 227 19.11 -9.89 -17.56
N GLY A 228 20.21 -10.49 -18.04
CA GLY A 228 20.25 -11.16 -19.34
C GLY A 228 19.29 -12.34 -19.42
N LEU A 229 19.26 -13.16 -18.37
CA LEU A 229 18.34 -14.31 -18.28
C LEU A 229 16.89 -13.84 -18.12
N LEU A 230 16.60 -12.93 -17.21
CA LEU A 230 15.23 -12.42 -17.01
C LEU A 230 14.67 -11.82 -18.29
N MET A 231 15.48 -11.09 -19.05
CA MET A 231 15.02 -10.38 -20.26
C MET A 231 14.89 -11.30 -21.47
N PHE A 232 15.81 -12.27 -21.65
CA PHE A 232 15.92 -13.05 -22.88
C PHE A 232 16.05 -14.56 -22.66
N GLY A 233 16.09 -15.03 -21.42
CA GLY A 233 16.25 -16.45 -21.12
C GLY A 233 15.07 -17.30 -21.56
N LYS A 234 15.32 -18.58 -21.79
CA LYS A 234 14.29 -19.60 -21.81
C LYS A 234 13.65 -19.71 -20.44
N TYR A 235 12.36 -19.99 -20.37
CA TYR A 235 11.66 -19.99 -19.09
C TYR A 235 12.25 -20.98 -18.07
N GLU A 236 12.63 -22.18 -18.52
CA GLU A 236 13.28 -23.19 -17.69
C GLU A 236 14.61 -22.71 -17.07
N ALA A 237 15.39 -21.94 -17.82
CA ALA A 237 16.64 -21.36 -17.35
C ALA A 237 16.41 -20.24 -16.33
N ILE A 238 15.34 -19.46 -16.49
CA ILE A 238 14.97 -18.39 -15.56
C ILE A 238 14.52 -18.96 -14.22
N VAL A 239 13.70 -20.02 -14.21
CA VAL A 239 13.15 -20.61 -12.97
C VAL A 239 14.08 -21.60 -12.29
N ASP A 240 15.30 -21.77 -12.80
CA ASP A 240 16.33 -22.55 -12.12
C ASP A 240 16.67 -21.93 -10.74
N GLN A 241 17.05 -22.79 -9.78
CA GLN A 241 17.35 -22.38 -8.39
C GLN A 241 18.45 -21.32 -8.30
N SER A 242 19.38 -21.33 -9.24
CA SER A 242 20.52 -20.39 -9.25
C SER A 242 20.16 -19.02 -9.87
N CYS A 243 19.03 -18.90 -10.56
CA CYS A 243 18.58 -17.68 -11.23
C CYS A 243 17.43 -17.00 -10.46
N ALA A 244 16.20 -17.25 -10.83
CA ALA A 244 15.00 -16.67 -10.25
C ALA A 244 13.88 -17.72 -10.10
N PRO A 245 13.98 -18.67 -9.15
CA PRO A 245 13.14 -19.88 -9.09
C PRO A 245 11.65 -19.59 -8.88
N ARG A 246 11.29 -18.38 -8.46
CA ARG A 246 9.90 -17.97 -8.23
C ARG A 246 9.39 -16.97 -9.25
N PHE A 247 10.12 -16.80 -10.34
CA PHE A 247 9.72 -15.93 -11.42
C PHE A 247 8.47 -16.47 -12.12
N PHE A 248 7.38 -15.72 -12.00
CA PHE A 248 6.09 -16.05 -12.61
C PHE A 248 5.37 -14.76 -13.03
N PRO A 249 5.57 -14.27 -14.25
CA PRO A 249 4.84 -13.10 -14.74
C PRO A 249 3.39 -13.48 -15.07
N ASP A 250 2.43 -12.71 -14.54
CA ASP A 250 1.00 -13.02 -14.64
C ASP A 250 0.19 -11.76 -14.97
N TYR A 251 -0.46 -11.74 -16.11
CA TYR A 251 -1.46 -10.74 -16.48
C TYR A 251 -2.85 -11.35 -16.44
N LYS A 252 -3.80 -10.60 -15.88
CA LYS A 252 -5.21 -10.99 -15.83
C LYS A 252 -6.09 -9.80 -16.18
N GLU A 253 -7.06 -10.03 -17.03
CA GLU A 253 -8.19 -9.14 -17.24
C GLU A 253 -9.38 -9.63 -16.42
N ILE A 254 -9.78 -8.83 -15.42
CA ILE A 254 -10.76 -9.22 -14.41
C ILE A 254 -12.09 -8.54 -14.74
N PRO A 255 -13.19 -9.31 -14.91
CA PRO A 255 -14.52 -8.75 -15.20
C PRO A 255 -15.07 -7.98 -14.00
N ALA A 256 -16.08 -7.15 -14.24
CA ALA A 256 -16.81 -6.44 -13.18
C ALA A 256 -17.53 -7.42 -12.23
N ASP A 257 -18.05 -8.52 -12.78
CA ASP A 257 -18.68 -9.61 -12.03
C ASP A 257 -17.75 -10.84 -12.02
N THR A 258 -17.18 -11.13 -10.86
CA THR A 258 -16.29 -12.28 -10.64
C THR A 258 -17.01 -13.54 -10.17
N THR A 259 -18.33 -13.52 -10.08
CA THR A 259 -19.11 -14.67 -9.57
C THR A 259 -19.12 -15.85 -10.53
N THR A 260 -19.09 -15.56 -11.84
CA THR A 260 -19.13 -16.57 -12.90
C THR A 260 -17.76 -16.82 -13.55
N THR A 261 -16.91 -15.81 -13.63
CA THR A 261 -15.64 -15.87 -14.35
C THR A 261 -14.55 -15.14 -13.57
N ARG A 262 -13.44 -15.82 -13.27
CA ARG A 262 -12.31 -15.22 -12.52
C ARG A 262 -11.52 -14.21 -13.34
N TRP A 263 -11.36 -14.44 -14.64
CA TRP A 263 -10.67 -13.58 -15.60
C TRP A 263 -11.26 -13.80 -16.99
N MET A 264 -11.29 -12.76 -17.80
CA MET A 264 -11.70 -12.81 -19.22
C MET A 264 -10.52 -13.17 -20.11
N ASP A 265 -9.33 -12.70 -19.75
CA ASP A 265 -8.08 -12.97 -20.47
C ASP A 265 -6.93 -13.13 -19.47
N ARG A 266 -5.94 -13.97 -19.84
CA ARG A 266 -4.76 -14.22 -19.01
C ARG A 266 -3.53 -14.47 -19.86
N VAL A 267 -2.40 -13.90 -19.45
CA VAL A 267 -1.07 -14.19 -20.01
C VAL A 267 -0.17 -14.63 -18.86
N CYS A 268 0.17 -15.91 -18.84
CA CYS A 268 1.07 -16.50 -17.83
C CYS A 268 1.95 -17.57 -18.47
N PRO A 269 2.97 -18.08 -17.77
CA PRO A 269 3.77 -19.22 -18.24
C PRO A 269 2.89 -20.47 -18.35
N ASP A 270 2.48 -20.80 -19.55
CA ASP A 270 1.64 -21.96 -19.90
C ASP A 270 2.34 -22.96 -20.84
N GLY A 271 3.62 -22.71 -21.13
CA GLY A 271 4.43 -23.54 -22.04
C GLY A 271 4.22 -23.26 -23.52
N THR A 272 3.31 -22.33 -23.90
CA THR A 272 3.09 -21.96 -25.31
C THR A 272 4.05 -20.89 -25.83
N TRP A 273 4.82 -20.27 -24.93
CA TRP A 273 5.77 -19.20 -25.22
C TRP A 273 6.89 -19.16 -24.16
N GLU A 274 8.03 -18.59 -24.53
CA GLU A 274 9.11 -18.35 -23.57
C GLU A 274 8.77 -17.17 -22.68
N ALA A 275 8.47 -17.47 -21.39
CA ALA A 275 7.93 -16.52 -20.45
C ALA A 275 9.02 -15.65 -19.80
N ASN A 276 9.88 -15.02 -20.63
CA ASN A 276 10.82 -14.00 -20.18
C ASN A 276 10.16 -12.61 -20.12
N LEU A 277 10.84 -11.63 -19.52
CA LEU A 277 10.30 -10.27 -19.35
C LEU A 277 10.00 -9.59 -20.68
N PHE A 278 10.83 -9.80 -21.70
CA PHE A 278 10.64 -9.19 -23.01
C PHE A 278 9.36 -9.69 -23.69
N GLN A 279 9.12 -10.99 -23.69
CA GLN A 279 7.90 -11.57 -24.26
C GLN A 279 6.66 -11.23 -23.44
N PHE A 280 6.77 -11.21 -22.11
CA PHE A 280 5.69 -10.78 -21.23
C PHE A 280 5.29 -9.33 -21.53
N TYR A 281 6.27 -8.43 -21.59
CA TYR A 281 6.06 -7.02 -21.96
C TYR A 281 5.37 -6.89 -23.32
N ARG A 282 5.87 -7.57 -24.34
CA ARG A 282 5.31 -7.50 -25.70
C ARG A 282 3.88 -8.03 -25.81
N ARG A 283 3.53 -9.05 -25.04
CA ARG A 283 2.19 -9.66 -25.07
C ARG A 283 1.17 -8.84 -24.30
N VAL A 284 1.57 -8.22 -23.22
CA VAL A 284 0.65 -7.52 -22.29
C VAL A 284 0.49 -6.04 -22.63
N LEU A 285 1.56 -5.36 -23.08
CA LEU A 285 1.49 -3.93 -23.37
C LEU A 285 0.36 -3.55 -24.35
N PRO A 286 0.16 -4.22 -25.49
CA PRO A 286 -0.93 -3.88 -26.41
C PRO A 286 -2.32 -4.01 -25.77
N LYS A 287 -2.52 -4.99 -24.88
CA LYS A 287 -3.77 -5.19 -24.16
C LYS A 287 -4.07 -4.02 -23.21
N LEU A 288 -3.04 -3.52 -22.53
CA LEU A 288 -3.15 -2.34 -21.66
C LEU A 288 -3.37 -1.05 -22.44
N GLN A 289 -2.78 -0.92 -23.61
CA GLN A 289 -2.95 0.26 -24.47
C GLN A 289 -4.35 0.35 -25.07
N GLN A 290 -5.02 -0.78 -25.32
CA GLN A 290 -6.37 -0.81 -25.88
C GLN A 290 -7.43 -0.15 -24.99
N VAL A 291 -7.21 -0.08 -23.67
CA VAL A 291 -8.17 0.57 -22.76
C VAL A 291 -7.98 2.08 -22.67
N ILE A 292 -6.94 2.62 -23.32
CA ILE A 292 -6.69 4.06 -23.35
C ILE A 292 -7.43 4.69 -24.54
N PRO A 293 -8.23 5.73 -24.31
CA PRO A 293 -8.86 6.47 -25.39
C PRO A 293 -7.82 7.04 -26.35
N THR A 294 -7.98 6.76 -27.64
CA THR A 294 -7.15 7.33 -28.70
C THR A 294 -7.93 8.42 -29.40
N PRO A 295 -7.78 9.70 -29.01
CA PRO A 295 -8.45 10.78 -29.72
C PRO A 295 -7.91 10.88 -31.14
N PHE A 296 -8.77 11.18 -32.10
CA PHE A 296 -8.34 11.44 -33.46
C PHE A 296 -7.56 12.75 -33.51
N GLN A 297 -6.22 12.65 -33.57
CA GLN A 297 -5.33 13.80 -33.73
C GLN A 297 -4.46 13.60 -34.97
N LEU A 298 -4.39 14.66 -35.79
CA LEU A 298 -3.50 14.73 -36.93
C LEU A 298 -2.31 15.63 -36.58
N GLU A 299 -1.10 15.11 -36.68
CA GLU A 299 0.13 15.90 -36.64
C GLU A 299 0.63 16.07 -38.09
N GLY A 300 0.31 17.21 -38.69
CA GLY A 300 0.42 17.39 -40.13
C GLY A 300 -0.55 16.47 -40.89
N ASN A 301 -0.02 15.60 -41.78
CA ASN A 301 -0.80 14.61 -42.55
C ASN A 301 -0.73 13.20 -41.96
N GLN A 302 -0.11 13.01 -40.79
CA GLN A 302 0.01 11.71 -40.15
C GLN A 302 -0.87 11.63 -38.90
N ARG A 303 -1.56 10.52 -38.75
CA ARG A 303 -2.31 10.20 -37.57
C ARG A 303 -1.36 9.88 -36.41
N ARG A 304 -1.51 10.56 -35.30
CA ARG A 304 -0.78 10.25 -34.08
C ARG A 304 -1.63 9.30 -33.23
N ASP A 305 -1.26 8.01 -33.21
CA ASP A 305 -1.96 6.99 -32.44
C ASP A 305 -1.46 6.89 -30.98
N GLU A 306 -0.29 7.47 -30.68
CA GLU A 306 0.26 7.48 -29.33
C GLU A 306 -0.01 8.81 -28.60
N THR A 307 -0.64 8.70 -27.44
CA THR A 307 -0.90 9.83 -26.53
C THR A 307 0.06 9.77 -25.33
N PRO A 308 0.22 10.86 -24.56
CA PRO A 308 0.98 10.83 -23.31
C PRO A 308 0.51 9.74 -22.32
N ALA A 309 -0.75 9.32 -22.37
CA ALA A 309 -1.27 8.24 -21.55
C ALA A 309 -0.76 6.86 -21.99
N HIS A 310 -0.55 6.64 -23.30
CA HIS A 310 0.11 5.43 -23.82
C HIS A 310 1.57 5.36 -23.36
N GLU A 311 2.27 6.50 -23.35
CA GLU A 311 3.63 6.60 -22.82
C GLU A 311 3.67 6.30 -21.32
N ALA A 312 2.69 6.80 -20.57
CA ALA A 312 2.54 6.54 -19.14
C ALA A 312 2.37 5.04 -18.82
N ILE A 313 1.58 4.30 -19.62
CA ILE A 313 1.44 2.85 -19.44
C ILE A 313 2.75 2.13 -19.75
N ARG A 314 3.47 2.51 -20.84
CA ARG A 314 4.77 1.92 -21.15
C ARG A 314 5.75 2.11 -20.00
N GLU A 315 5.83 3.31 -19.47
CA GLU A 315 6.71 3.66 -18.36
C GLU A 315 6.32 2.88 -17.09
N ALA A 316 5.03 2.83 -16.76
CA ALA A 316 4.55 2.09 -15.58
C ALA A 316 4.86 0.59 -15.68
N PHE A 317 4.72 0.00 -16.87
CA PHE A 317 5.03 -1.41 -17.08
C PHE A 317 6.55 -1.67 -17.05
N ALA A 318 7.36 -0.82 -17.65
CA ALA A 318 8.81 -0.92 -17.52
C ALA A 318 9.24 -0.80 -16.04
N ASN A 319 8.67 0.13 -15.31
CA ASN A 319 8.93 0.32 -13.89
C ASN A 319 8.54 -0.91 -13.04
N LEU A 320 7.43 -1.60 -13.37
CA LEU A 320 7.08 -2.89 -12.76
C LEU A 320 8.25 -3.88 -12.83
N CYS A 321 8.86 -4.01 -14.01
CA CYS A 321 9.97 -4.95 -14.25
C CYS A 321 11.28 -4.47 -13.60
N VAL A 322 11.55 -3.17 -13.69
CA VAL A 322 12.83 -2.56 -13.27
C VAL A 322 12.95 -2.45 -11.76
N HIS A 323 11.85 -2.28 -11.03
CA HIS A 323 11.86 -2.13 -9.57
C HIS A 323 11.56 -3.42 -8.81
N ALA A 324 11.23 -4.51 -9.49
CA ALA A 324 10.97 -5.81 -8.86
C ALA A 324 12.20 -6.38 -8.16
N ASP A 325 11.98 -6.97 -6.99
CA ASP A 325 12.96 -7.81 -6.30
C ASP A 325 12.74 -9.27 -6.70
N TYR A 326 13.54 -9.75 -7.64
CA TYR A 326 13.44 -11.11 -8.16
C TYR A 326 13.93 -12.20 -7.20
N SER A 327 14.37 -11.83 -5.99
CA SER A 327 14.71 -12.77 -4.91
C SER A 327 13.54 -13.06 -3.97
N GLU A 328 12.42 -12.34 -4.12
CA GLU A 328 11.23 -12.47 -3.28
C GLU A 328 10.32 -13.61 -3.68
N ASP A 329 9.52 -14.04 -2.70
CA ASP A 329 8.50 -15.08 -2.85
C ASP A 329 7.19 -14.56 -3.48
N SER A 330 7.26 -13.56 -4.34
CA SER A 330 6.10 -12.93 -4.95
C SER A 330 6.29 -12.80 -6.46
N SER A 331 5.18 -12.80 -7.20
CA SER A 331 5.17 -12.75 -8.66
C SER A 331 5.03 -11.32 -9.19
N LEU A 332 5.49 -11.09 -10.42
CA LEU A 332 5.12 -9.91 -11.21
C LEU A 332 3.68 -10.06 -11.67
N VAL A 333 2.79 -9.17 -11.23
CA VAL A 333 1.36 -9.27 -11.57
C VAL A 333 0.86 -7.97 -12.18
N VAL A 334 0.12 -8.10 -13.30
CA VAL A 334 -0.63 -7.01 -13.91
C VAL A 334 -2.10 -7.39 -13.94
N ASN A 335 -2.93 -6.67 -13.20
CA ASN A 335 -4.36 -6.87 -13.22
C ASN A 335 -5.05 -5.69 -13.91
N LEU A 336 -5.79 -5.97 -14.96
CA LEU A 336 -6.67 -5.02 -15.62
C LEU A 336 -8.10 -5.22 -15.12
N TYR A 337 -8.61 -4.23 -14.40
CA TYR A 337 -10.00 -4.16 -13.96
C TYR A 337 -10.77 -3.16 -14.84
N PRO A 338 -12.11 -3.19 -14.87
CA PRO A 338 -12.91 -2.24 -15.66
C PRO A 338 -12.61 -0.76 -15.37
N HIS A 339 -12.19 -0.45 -14.14
CA HIS A 339 -12.01 0.91 -13.64
C HIS A 339 -10.58 1.24 -13.20
N ARG A 340 -9.62 0.30 -13.31
CA ARG A 340 -8.21 0.53 -12.96
C ARG A 340 -7.28 -0.53 -13.53
N ILE A 341 -6.00 -0.15 -13.66
CA ILE A 341 -4.88 -1.08 -13.86
C ILE A 341 -4.10 -1.16 -12.55
N VAL A 342 -3.69 -2.35 -12.15
CA VAL A 342 -2.83 -2.59 -10.99
C VAL A 342 -1.57 -3.28 -11.45
N PHE A 343 -0.43 -2.61 -11.29
CA PHE A 343 0.90 -3.17 -11.48
C PHE A 343 1.46 -3.56 -10.11
N SER A 344 1.76 -4.83 -9.90
CA SER A 344 2.23 -5.36 -8.62
C SER A 344 3.59 -6.04 -8.80
N ASN A 345 4.64 -5.49 -8.21
CA ASN A 345 5.97 -6.06 -8.20
C ASN A 345 6.42 -6.45 -6.78
N PRO A 346 7.17 -7.56 -6.66
CA PRO A 346 7.76 -7.96 -5.38
C PRO A 346 8.81 -6.94 -4.89
N GLY A 347 8.95 -6.85 -3.58
CA GLY A 347 9.91 -5.97 -2.91
C GLY A 347 9.26 -4.75 -2.25
N THR A 348 10.10 -3.80 -1.86
CA THR A 348 9.73 -2.56 -1.17
C THR A 348 10.01 -1.35 -2.04
N MET A 349 9.37 -0.22 -1.74
CA MET A 349 9.71 1.06 -2.36
C MET A 349 11.12 1.48 -1.92
N LEU A 350 11.95 1.87 -2.90
CA LEU A 350 13.31 2.37 -2.66
C LEU A 350 13.34 3.87 -2.34
N ILE A 351 12.24 4.56 -2.59
CA ILE A 351 12.02 5.98 -2.29
C ILE A 351 10.76 6.12 -1.42
N SER A 352 10.65 7.21 -0.70
CA SER A 352 9.43 7.51 0.06
C SER A 352 8.26 7.86 -0.86
N LYS A 353 7.01 7.71 -0.37
CA LYS A 353 5.83 8.16 -1.11
C LYS A 353 5.91 9.65 -1.47
N GLN A 354 6.49 10.47 -0.60
CA GLN A 354 6.67 11.89 -0.87
C GLN A 354 7.63 12.12 -2.05
N GLN A 355 8.78 11.43 -2.07
CA GLN A 355 9.73 11.49 -3.19
C GLN A 355 9.11 10.98 -4.49
N PHE A 356 8.28 9.94 -4.43
CA PHE A 356 7.54 9.44 -5.58
C PHE A 356 6.72 10.54 -6.26
N TYR A 357 5.99 11.36 -5.48
CA TYR A 357 5.17 12.44 -6.05
C TYR A 357 5.97 13.71 -6.37
N GLN A 358 7.10 13.96 -5.72
CA GLN A 358 7.95 15.11 -6.01
C GLN A 358 8.75 14.94 -7.31
N GLY A 359 8.98 13.69 -7.74
CA GLY A 359 9.78 13.39 -8.93
C GLY A 359 11.26 13.77 -8.76
N GLY A 360 12.01 13.74 -9.85
CA GLY A 360 13.39 14.24 -9.92
C GLY A 360 14.47 13.29 -9.43
N GLU A 361 14.15 12.33 -8.57
CA GLU A 361 15.07 11.27 -8.13
C GLU A 361 14.71 9.92 -8.75
N SER A 362 15.70 9.25 -9.32
CA SER A 362 15.53 7.90 -9.87
C SER A 362 16.45 6.93 -9.13
N VAL A 363 15.86 6.11 -8.29
CA VAL A 363 16.55 4.99 -7.64
C VAL A 363 16.06 3.71 -8.28
N CYS A 364 16.95 3.01 -8.97
CA CYS A 364 16.63 1.80 -9.74
C CYS A 364 17.19 0.57 -9.03
N ARG A 365 16.37 -0.49 -8.86
CA ARG A 365 16.82 -1.78 -8.33
C ARG A 365 17.60 -2.57 -9.39
N ASN A 366 17.12 -2.58 -10.63
CA ASN A 366 17.63 -3.41 -11.72
C ASN A 366 18.09 -2.51 -12.89
N SER A 367 19.31 -1.97 -12.79
CA SER A 367 19.81 -0.96 -13.71
C SER A 367 20.08 -1.50 -15.12
N SER A 368 20.43 -2.78 -15.27
CA SER A 368 20.64 -3.40 -16.58
C SER A 368 19.31 -3.61 -17.29
N LEU A 369 18.26 -4.05 -16.56
CA LEU A 369 16.90 -4.11 -17.12
C LEU A 369 16.40 -2.72 -17.53
N GLN A 370 16.64 -1.69 -16.72
CA GLN A 370 16.30 -0.31 -17.06
C GLN A 370 16.96 0.10 -18.38
N GLN A 371 18.25 -0.19 -18.53
CA GLN A 371 18.97 0.10 -19.77
C GLN A 371 18.36 -0.65 -20.98
N MET A 372 18.00 -1.93 -20.81
CA MET A 372 17.37 -2.70 -21.87
C MET A 372 16.01 -2.11 -22.28
N PHE A 373 15.15 -1.74 -21.35
CA PHE A 373 13.88 -1.07 -21.66
C PHE A 373 14.08 0.31 -22.28
N MET A 374 15.10 1.04 -21.84
CA MET A 374 15.48 2.34 -22.43
C MET A 374 15.88 2.24 -23.91
N MET A 375 16.62 1.19 -24.30
CA MET A 375 17.08 1.03 -25.68
C MET A 375 15.93 0.81 -26.65
N ILE A 376 14.83 0.19 -26.20
CA ILE A 376 13.62 -0.01 -27.02
C ILE A 376 12.58 1.12 -26.83
N GLY A 377 12.95 2.23 -26.16
CA GLY A 377 12.06 3.38 -25.99
C GLY A 377 10.93 3.17 -24.99
N SER A 378 11.06 2.20 -24.07
CA SER A 378 10.00 1.84 -23.12
C SER A 378 10.20 2.43 -21.72
N ALA A 379 11.39 2.94 -21.41
CA ALA A 379 11.73 3.59 -20.15
C ALA A 379 12.67 4.77 -20.37
N GLU A 380 12.77 5.65 -19.36
CA GLU A 380 13.76 6.73 -19.32
C GLU A 380 14.59 6.68 -18.03
N LYS A 381 15.76 7.34 -18.06
CA LYS A 381 16.70 7.34 -16.92
C LYS A 381 16.69 8.65 -16.11
N ALA A 382 15.94 9.66 -16.52
CA ALA A 382 16.11 11.03 -16.02
C ALA A 382 15.33 11.35 -14.73
N GLY A 383 14.82 10.37 -13.97
CA GLY A 383 13.93 10.62 -12.82
C GLY A 383 12.55 11.14 -13.22
N SER A 384 12.24 11.15 -14.51
CA SER A 384 11.01 11.68 -15.10
C SER A 384 9.90 10.63 -15.27
N GLY A 385 10.17 9.37 -14.89
CA GLY A 385 9.22 8.27 -15.12
C GLY A 385 7.88 8.48 -14.43
N VAL A 386 7.91 8.85 -13.14
CA VAL A 386 6.67 9.16 -12.40
C VAL A 386 5.98 10.39 -12.96
N ASP A 387 6.74 11.44 -13.32
CA ASP A 387 6.18 12.65 -13.93
C ASP A 387 5.46 12.34 -15.24
N LYS A 388 6.01 11.44 -16.07
CA LYS A 388 5.33 10.98 -17.29
C LYS A 388 4.03 10.24 -16.99
N ILE A 389 4.06 9.36 -16.00
CA ILE A 389 2.87 8.63 -15.57
C ILE A 389 1.80 9.62 -15.12
N MET A 390 2.15 10.59 -14.28
CA MET A 390 1.22 11.59 -13.77
C MET A 390 0.67 12.49 -14.88
N LYS A 391 1.55 13.06 -15.71
CA LYS A 391 1.15 13.93 -16.82
C LYS A 391 0.29 13.19 -17.84
N GLY A 392 0.64 11.93 -18.16
CA GLY A 392 -0.17 11.13 -19.06
C GLY A 392 -1.61 10.95 -18.57
N TRP A 393 -1.79 10.68 -17.29
CA TRP A 393 -3.11 10.56 -16.68
C TRP A 393 -3.86 11.90 -16.58
N GLU A 394 -3.15 12.98 -16.29
CA GLU A 394 -3.72 14.35 -16.28
C GLU A 394 -4.32 14.73 -17.63
N THR A 395 -3.71 14.32 -18.75
CA THR A 395 -4.25 14.60 -20.10
C THR A 395 -5.62 13.95 -20.35
N LEU A 396 -5.94 12.90 -19.63
CA LEU A 396 -7.24 12.21 -19.70
C LEU A 396 -8.23 12.72 -18.64
N ASN A 397 -7.84 13.64 -17.78
CA ASN A 397 -8.58 14.05 -16.59
C ASN A 397 -8.98 12.87 -15.71
N TRP A 398 -8.11 11.86 -15.59
CA TRP A 398 -8.33 10.70 -14.74
C TRP A 398 -7.75 10.89 -13.36
N LYS A 399 -8.27 10.11 -12.38
CA LYS A 399 -7.77 10.08 -11.01
C LYS A 399 -6.27 9.74 -11.01
N ARG A 400 -5.48 10.44 -10.20
CA ARG A 400 -4.02 10.27 -10.19
C ARG A 400 -3.62 8.85 -9.82
N PRO A 401 -2.61 8.28 -10.49
CA PRO A 401 -1.96 7.04 -10.07
C PRO A 401 -1.33 7.18 -8.68
N TYR A 402 -1.35 6.08 -7.91
CA TYR A 402 -0.78 6.07 -6.57
C TYR A 402 -0.17 4.71 -6.21
N PRO A 403 0.96 4.71 -5.45
CA PRO A 403 1.60 3.49 -4.99
C PRO A 403 1.04 3.04 -3.65
N ILE A 404 0.89 1.72 -3.48
CA ILE A 404 0.62 1.07 -2.20
C ILE A 404 1.77 0.10 -1.91
N GLU A 405 2.38 0.21 -0.74
CA GLU A 405 3.35 -0.75 -0.24
C GLU A 405 2.66 -1.71 0.73
N LYS A 406 2.81 -3.01 0.50
CA LYS A 406 2.29 -4.08 1.34
C LYS A 406 3.44 -4.81 2.00
N ALA A 407 3.32 -5.04 3.31
CA ALA A 407 4.38 -5.67 4.10
C ALA A 407 4.33 -7.20 4.09
N GLN A 408 3.15 -7.79 3.83
CA GLN A 408 2.96 -9.25 3.82
C GLN A 408 1.96 -9.65 2.73
N PRO A 409 2.41 -10.29 1.62
CA PRO A 409 3.81 -10.39 1.18
C PRO A 409 4.36 -9.02 0.81
N ASN A 410 5.71 -8.87 0.88
CA ASN A 410 6.35 -7.63 0.48
C ASN A 410 6.17 -7.37 -1.00
N LYS A 411 5.36 -6.38 -1.33
CA LYS A 411 5.11 -5.96 -2.71
C LYS A 411 4.69 -4.50 -2.80
N VAL A 412 5.01 -3.90 -3.91
CA VAL A 412 4.56 -2.57 -4.28
C VAL A 412 3.49 -2.69 -5.36
N GLU A 413 2.37 -2.05 -5.17
CA GLU A 413 1.29 -1.96 -6.16
C GLU A 413 1.17 -0.51 -6.65
N LEU A 414 1.38 -0.28 -7.94
CA LEU A 414 1.02 0.97 -8.59
C LEU A 414 -0.40 0.83 -9.13
N ILE A 415 -1.31 1.62 -8.60
CA ILE A 415 -2.71 1.66 -9.04
C ILE A 415 -2.88 2.84 -9.99
N MET A 416 -3.37 2.54 -11.20
CA MET A 416 -3.66 3.51 -12.24
C MET A 416 -5.17 3.49 -12.52
N PRO A 417 -5.95 4.43 -11.94
CA PRO A 417 -7.40 4.47 -12.15
C PRO A 417 -7.76 4.81 -13.59
N LEU A 418 -8.77 4.14 -14.15
CA LEU A 418 -9.32 4.38 -15.49
C LEU A 418 -10.62 5.21 -15.43
N GLU A 419 -10.81 5.93 -14.35
CA GLU A 419 -11.99 6.74 -14.10
C GLU A 419 -11.63 8.22 -14.22
N SER A 420 -12.46 8.96 -14.96
CA SER A 420 -12.35 10.42 -15.03
C SER A 420 -12.64 11.06 -13.67
N LEU A 421 -11.83 12.06 -13.31
CA LEU A 421 -12.10 12.96 -12.18
C LEU A 421 -13.24 13.92 -12.50
N LEU A 422 -13.40 14.19 -13.78
CA LEU A 422 -14.29 15.19 -14.31
C LEU A 422 -15.27 14.52 -15.27
N ASP A 423 -15.95 13.46 -14.81
CA ASP A 423 -17.10 12.96 -15.55
C ASP A 423 -18.10 14.13 -15.67
N GLU A 424 -18.42 14.52 -16.90
CA GLU A 424 -19.38 15.60 -17.16
C GLU A 424 -20.70 15.41 -16.41
N LYS A 425 -21.09 14.14 -16.19
CA LYS A 425 -22.26 13.79 -15.38
C LYS A 425 -22.05 14.10 -13.90
N VAL A 426 -20.87 13.82 -13.37
CA VAL A 426 -20.50 14.10 -11.98
C VAL A 426 -20.44 15.61 -11.76
N LEU A 427 -19.82 16.36 -12.68
CA LEU A 427 -19.80 17.82 -12.62
C LEU A 427 -21.19 18.44 -12.74
N ALA A 428 -22.01 17.95 -13.69
CA ALA A 428 -23.39 18.39 -13.85
C ALA A 428 -24.24 18.10 -12.60
N GLU A 429 -23.98 16.96 -11.93
CA GLU A 429 -24.67 16.61 -10.69
C GLU A 429 -24.20 17.45 -9.50
N LEU A 430 -22.91 17.74 -9.40
CA LEU A 430 -22.39 18.68 -8.41
C LEU A 430 -22.93 20.10 -8.64
N ASP A 431 -22.98 20.56 -9.90
CA ASP A 431 -23.54 21.87 -10.25
C ASP A 431 -25.03 21.94 -9.92
N ARG A 432 -25.78 20.88 -10.23
CA ARG A 432 -27.19 20.77 -9.86
C ARG A 432 -27.42 20.80 -8.34
N THR A 433 -26.51 20.16 -7.58
CA THR A 433 -26.66 20.01 -6.12
C THR A 433 -26.24 21.28 -5.38
N PHE A 434 -25.16 21.92 -5.82
CA PHE A 434 -24.52 23.01 -5.09
C PHE A 434 -24.50 24.35 -5.82
N GLY A 435 -24.83 24.37 -7.13
CA GLY A 435 -24.92 25.59 -7.94
C GLY A 435 -23.67 26.46 -7.87
N ASP A 436 -23.87 27.75 -7.53
CA ASP A 436 -22.76 28.72 -7.48
C ASP A 436 -21.70 28.41 -6.44
N LYS A 437 -21.97 27.54 -5.46
CA LYS A 437 -21.01 27.17 -4.42
C LYS A 437 -19.80 26.40 -4.95
N ILE A 438 -19.89 25.76 -6.12
CA ILE A 438 -18.79 25.03 -6.73
C ILE A 438 -18.08 25.79 -7.84
N LYS A 439 -18.63 26.92 -8.28
CA LYS A 439 -17.98 27.77 -9.30
C LYS A 439 -16.71 28.40 -8.75
N ASN A 440 -15.65 28.38 -9.55
CA ASN A 440 -14.33 28.97 -9.23
C ASN A 440 -13.63 28.36 -8.00
N ARG A 441 -13.94 27.10 -7.66
CA ARG A 441 -13.23 26.39 -6.58
C ARG A 441 -11.90 25.83 -7.04
N GLU A 442 -11.01 25.62 -6.06
CA GLU A 442 -9.74 24.93 -6.28
C GLU A 442 -9.98 23.50 -6.79
N GLN A 443 -9.06 23.02 -7.61
CA GLN A 443 -9.13 21.67 -8.17
C GLN A 443 -9.25 20.59 -7.07
N ALA A 444 -8.57 20.76 -5.94
CA ALA A 444 -8.64 19.85 -4.80
C ALA A 444 -10.06 19.73 -4.22
N ASP A 445 -10.82 20.84 -4.16
CA ASP A 445 -12.20 20.85 -3.68
C ASP A 445 -13.10 20.04 -4.61
N ILE A 446 -13.03 20.35 -5.92
CA ILE A 446 -13.86 19.68 -6.94
C ILE A 446 -13.54 18.18 -6.98
N MET A 447 -12.26 17.81 -6.90
CA MET A 447 -11.84 16.40 -6.84
C MET A 447 -12.40 15.69 -5.60
N THR A 448 -12.30 16.32 -4.44
CA THR A 448 -12.84 15.75 -3.18
C THR A 448 -14.34 15.54 -3.26
N LEU A 449 -15.08 16.53 -3.77
CA LEU A 449 -16.54 16.46 -3.94
C LEU A 449 -16.94 15.42 -5.00
N SER A 450 -16.17 15.30 -6.09
CA SER A 450 -16.42 14.30 -7.13
C SER A 450 -16.24 12.87 -6.60
N ILE A 451 -15.19 12.66 -5.79
CA ILE A 451 -14.96 11.35 -5.14
C ILE A 451 -16.10 11.06 -4.15
N ALA A 452 -16.49 12.06 -3.34
CA ALA A 452 -17.58 11.91 -2.39
C ALA A 452 -18.92 11.60 -3.08
N LEU A 453 -19.17 12.16 -4.27
CA LEU A 453 -20.34 11.83 -5.07
C LEU A 453 -20.29 10.41 -5.63
N THR A 454 -19.13 10.00 -6.13
CA THR A 454 -18.95 8.70 -6.80
C THR A 454 -18.90 7.55 -5.79
N GLU A 455 -18.23 7.74 -4.65
CA GLU A 455 -18.02 6.71 -3.64
C GLU A 455 -19.03 6.78 -2.50
N ASN A 456 -19.91 7.79 -2.48
CA ASN A 456 -20.90 8.12 -1.44
C ASN A 456 -20.28 8.48 -0.08
N VAL A 457 -19.18 7.85 0.30
CA VAL A 457 -18.50 8.05 1.58
C VAL A 457 -16.99 8.04 1.36
N ILE A 458 -16.33 9.06 1.88
CA ILE A 458 -14.87 9.23 1.82
C ILE A 458 -14.29 9.40 3.22
N ASN A 459 -13.01 9.16 3.36
CA ASN A 459 -12.25 9.45 4.58
C ASN A 459 -10.95 10.18 4.24
N ASN A 460 -10.21 10.62 5.28
CA ASN A 460 -8.95 11.34 5.09
C ASN A 460 -7.92 10.50 4.30
N GLU A 461 -7.81 9.20 4.60
CA GLU A 461 -6.88 8.30 3.93
C GLU A 461 -7.16 8.22 2.44
N ARG A 462 -8.44 8.05 2.06
CA ARG A 462 -8.86 7.99 0.65
C ARG A 462 -8.52 9.27 -0.13
N ILE A 463 -8.73 10.43 0.47
CA ILE A 463 -8.41 11.71 -0.17
C ILE A 463 -6.88 11.91 -0.30
N ARG A 464 -6.10 11.48 0.69
CA ARG A 464 -4.63 11.50 0.61
C ARG A 464 -4.10 10.66 -0.55
N GLU A 465 -4.70 9.49 -0.78
CA GLU A 465 -4.32 8.62 -1.90
C GLU A 465 -4.53 9.30 -3.26
N VAL A 466 -5.56 10.13 -3.38
CA VAL A 466 -5.93 10.76 -4.65
C VAL A 466 -5.24 12.11 -4.87
N LEU A 467 -5.16 12.94 -3.82
CA LEU A 467 -4.66 14.32 -3.94
C LEU A 467 -3.16 14.47 -3.64
N ALA A 468 -2.50 13.41 -3.17
CA ALA A 468 -1.09 13.45 -2.77
C ALA A 468 -0.76 14.62 -1.80
N MET A 469 -1.70 14.98 -0.93
CA MET A 469 -1.59 16.06 0.03
C MET A 469 -1.09 15.55 1.38
N HIS A 470 -0.48 16.45 2.16
CA HIS A 470 -0.13 16.11 3.54
C HIS A 470 -1.40 15.82 4.38
N PRO A 471 -1.37 14.87 5.35
CA PRO A 471 -2.52 14.52 6.17
C PRO A 471 -3.25 15.70 6.83
N ALA A 472 -2.49 16.67 7.32
CA ALA A 472 -3.05 17.88 7.93
C ALA A 472 -3.81 18.74 6.91
N ASP A 473 -3.27 18.90 5.70
CA ASP A 473 -3.90 19.70 4.63
C ASP A 473 -5.21 19.05 4.17
N VAL A 474 -5.24 17.72 4.08
CA VAL A 474 -6.49 16.97 3.77
C VAL A 474 -7.50 17.14 4.89
N THR A 475 -7.07 17.12 6.15
CA THR A 475 -7.98 17.35 7.29
C THR A 475 -8.57 18.76 7.23
N HIS A 476 -7.74 19.79 6.96
CA HIS A 476 -8.20 21.16 6.78
C HIS A 476 -9.17 21.30 5.59
N LEU A 477 -8.85 20.66 4.47
CA LEU A 477 -9.71 20.63 3.28
C LEU A 477 -11.09 20.06 3.62
N LEU A 478 -11.14 18.87 4.23
CA LEU A 478 -12.41 18.20 4.59
C LEU A 478 -13.21 19.01 5.61
N GLN A 479 -12.54 19.58 6.62
CA GLN A 479 -13.19 20.46 7.61
C GLN A 479 -13.73 21.74 6.99
N ARG A 480 -12.98 22.37 6.06
CA ARG A 480 -13.42 23.54 5.32
C ARG A 480 -14.68 23.22 4.49
N LEU A 481 -14.67 22.14 3.73
CA LEU A 481 -15.83 21.72 2.94
C LEU A 481 -17.05 21.40 3.81
N CYS A 482 -16.85 20.90 5.03
CA CYS A 482 -17.93 20.74 6.00
C CYS A 482 -18.47 22.09 6.51
N LYS A 483 -17.60 23.06 6.83
CA LYS A 483 -18.01 24.41 7.26
C LYS A 483 -18.77 25.16 6.20
N GLU A 484 -18.45 24.91 4.93
CA GLU A 484 -19.09 25.52 3.76
C GLU A 484 -20.37 24.77 3.32
N ASP A 485 -20.81 23.81 4.11
CA ASP A 485 -22.04 23.04 3.85
C ASP A 485 -22.02 22.24 2.55
N LEU A 486 -20.85 21.71 2.16
CA LEU A 486 -20.68 20.85 1.00
C LEU A 486 -20.55 19.38 1.41
N LEU A 487 -19.92 19.12 2.55
CA LEU A 487 -19.80 17.79 3.14
C LEU A 487 -20.46 17.73 4.52
N ILE A 488 -20.81 16.53 4.93
CA ILE A 488 -21.28 16.18 6.27
C ILE A 488 -20.31 15.15 6.83
N SER A 489 -19.80 15.37 8.04
CA SER A 489 -18.97 14.41 8.75
C SER A 489 -19.81 13.50 9.65
N SER A 490 -19.47 12.22 9.73
CA SER A 490 -20.07 11.23 10.61
C SER A 490 -18.99 10.36 11.24
N GLY A 491 -19.15 10.02 12.52
CA GLY A 491 -18.14 9.29 13.29
C GLY A 491 -17.15 10.21 13.99
N HIS A 492 -16.21 9.62 14.72
CA HIS A 492 -15.17 10.34 15.49
C HIS A 492 -13.81 9.67 15.28
N GLY A 493 -12.75 10.48 15.33
CA GLY A 493 -11.36 10.01 15.18
C GLY A 493 -11.08 9.39 13.81
N ARG A 494 -10.31 8.31 13.75
CA ARG A 494 -9.96 7.60 12.51
C ARG A 494 -11.15 7.06 11.72
N GLY A 495 -12.27 6.84 12.38
CA GLY A 495 -13.52 6.41 11.77
C GLY A 495 -14.35 7.54 11.18
N THR A 496 -13.86 8.79 11.18
CA THR A 496 -14.59 9.91 10.59
C THR A 496 -14.70 9.71 9.08
N ILE A 497 -15.94 9.66 8.64
CA ILE A 497 -16.30 9.58 7.23
C ILE A 497 -17.03 10.85 6.82
N TYR A 498 -16.94 11.19 5.55
CA TYR A 498 -17.52 12.38 4.97
C TYR A 498 -18.41 11.98 3.79
N SER A 499 -19.57 12.61 3.67
CA SER A 499 -20.51 12.43 2.56
C SER A 499 -21.02 13.78 2.06
N LEU A 500 -21.52 13.82 0.84
CA LEU A 500 -22.07 15.05 0.27
C LEU A 500 -23.32 15.51 1.04
N LYS A 501 -23.42 16.81 1.31
CA LYS A 501 -24.63 17.40 1.87
C LYS A 501 -25.71 17.49 0.78
N GLY A 502 -26.85 16.87 1.02
CA GLY A 502 -27.98 16.88 0.07
C GLY A 502 -28.05 15.72 -0.91
N ALA A 503 -27.08 14.81 -0.91
CA ALA A 503 -27.26 13.52 -1.56
C ALA A 503 -28.32 12.73 -0.79
N SER A 504 -29.42 12.43 -1.43
CA SER A 504 -30.51 11.61 -0.86
C SER A 504 -30.09 10.14 -0.83
N SER A 505 -29.17 9.81 0.05
CA SER A 505 -28.81 8.43 0.33
C SER A 505 -28.94 8.19 1.82
N ASP A 506 -29.81 7.28 2.15
CA ASP A 506 -29.97 6.74 3.50
C ASP A 506 -28.60 6.26 4.01
N PRO A 507 -28.07 6.76 5.15
CA PRO A 507 -26.76 6.37 5.67
C PRO A 507 -26.59 4.87 5.88
N LYS A 508 -27.70 4.12 5.87
CA LYS A 508 -27.72 2.66 5.99
C LYS A 508 -27.23 1.93 4.74
N GLY A 509 -27.32 2.52 3.56
CA GLY A 509 -26.78 1.94 2.32
C GLY A 509 -25.27 2.16 2.14
N ALA A 510 -24.77 3.29 2.59
CA ALA A 510 -23.37 3.67 2.43
C ALA A 510 -22.40 2.79 3.23
N THR A 511 -22.82 2.24 4.37
CA THR A 511 -21.99 1.36 5.21
C THR A 511 -21.68 0.01 4.54
N LEU A 512 -22.56 -0.44 3.65
CA LEU A 512 -22.38 -1.70 2.91
C LEU A 512 -21.49 -1.53 1.68
N GLN A 513 -21.53 -0.36 1.02
CA GLN A 513 -20.69 -0.08 -0.15
C GLN A 513 -19.24 0.28 0.22
N ASN A 514 -19.02 0.85 1.42
CA ASN A 514 -17.68 1.15 1.91
C ASN A 514 -16.86 -0.10 2.23
N LYS A 515 -17.50 -1.27 2.46
CA LYS A 515 -16.80 -2.55 2.52
C LYS A 515 -16.23 -2.99 1.17
N GLY A 516 -16.77 -2.49 0.06
CA GLY A 516 -16.24 -2.75 -1.28
C GLY A 516 -15.03 -1.89 -1.64
N ALA A 517 -15.00 -0.62 -1.23
CA ALA A 517 -13.95 0.32 -1.63
C ALA A 517 -12.70 0.24 -0.74
N SER A 518 -12.85 0.01 0.57
CA SER A 518 -11.70 -0.18 1.47
C SER A 518 -11.18 -1.62 1.52
N SER A 519 -11.99 -2.58 1.04
CA SER A 519 -11.59 -3.99 0.99
C SER A 519 -10.94 -4.38 -0.33
N ASP A 520 -10.84 -3.49 -1.27
CA ASP A 520 -10.22 -3.80 -2.55
C ASP A 520 -8.76 -4.27 -2.44
N PRO A 521 -7.93 -3.76 -1.51
CA PRO A 521 -6.69 -4.46 -1.16
C PRO A 521 -6.90 -5.74 -0.35
N LYS A 522 -8.07 -5.92 0.33
CA LYS A 522 -8.33 -7.12 1.15
C LYS A 522 -9.13 -8.18 0.42
N GLY A 523 -9.89 -7.82 -0.61
CA GLY A 523 -10.63 -8.77 -1.46
C GLY A 523 -9.75 -9.54 -2.44
N ALA A 524 -8.52 -9.05 -2.70
CA ALA A 524 -7.53 -9.76 -3.51
C ALA A 524 -6.75 -10.84 -2.72
N THR A 525 -6.96 -10.97 -1.42
CA THR A 525 -6.47 -12.12 -0.67
C THR A 525 -7.46 -13.26 -0.84
N LEU A 526 -7.54 -13.79 -2.04
CA LEU A 526 -7.92 -15.18 -2.21
C LEU A 526 -6.79 -15.98 -1.57
N GLN A 527 -7.08 -16.56 -0.44
CA GLN A 527 -6.29 -17.64 0.09
C GLN A 527 -6.29 -18.74 -0.97
N ASP A 528 -5.17 -18.88 -1.68
CA ASP A 528 -4.79 -20.16 -2.23
C ASP A 528 -4.60 -21.11 -1.04
N LYS A 529 -5.68 -21.72 -0.62
CA LYS A 529 -5.59 -22.98 0.09
C LYS A 529 -5.37 -24.01 -0.99
N ASP A 530 -4.13 -24.45 -1.12
CA ASP A 530 -3.77 -25.68 -1.78
C ASP A 530 -4.78 -26.76 -1.41
N ALA A 531 -5.56 -27.15 -2.39
CA ALA A 531 -6.39 -28.33 -2.31
C ALA A 531 -5.47 -29.53 -2.54
N THR A 532 -5.00 -30.11 -1.47
CA THR A 532 -4.57 -31.51 -1.49
C THR A 532 -5.81 -32.34 -1.73
N LEU A 533 -5.86 -32.94 -2.91
CA LEU A 533 -6.83 -33.95 -3.29
C LEU A 533 -6.81 -35.12 -2.29
N GLN A 534 -7.89 -35.32 -1.58
CA GLN A 534 -8.33 -36.65 -1.21
C GLN A 534 -9.84 -36.76 -1.33
N ASP A 535 -10.19 -37.54 -2.31
CA ASP A 535 -11.48 -38.06 -2.69
C ASP A 535 -12.20 -38.78 -1.52
N LYS A 536 -13.47 -38.46 -1.30
CA LYS A 536 -14.55 -39.39 -1.01
C LYS A 536 -15.91 -38.68 -0.77
N GLY A 537 -16.74 -38.84 -1.68
CA GLY A 537 -18.10 -39.24 -1.84
C GLY A 537 -19.21 -38.76 -0.89
N ALA A 538 -20.32 -38.46 -1.58
CA ALA A 538 -21.74 -38.57 -1.19
C ALA A 538 -22.45 -37.25 -0.81
N SER A 539 -23.20 -36.78 -1.78
CA SER A 539 -24.65 -36.45 -1.81
C SER A 539 -25.30 -35.77 -0.60
N SER A 540 -25.85 -34.62 -0.82
CA SER A 540 -27.30 -34.28 -0.80
C SER A 540 -27.54 -32.80 -0.55
N GLU A 541 -28.26 -32.18 -1.48
CA GLU A 541 -28.97 -30.93 -1.23
C GLU A 541 -30.06 -31.11 -0.18
N PRO A 542 -30.46 -30.05 0.48
CA PRO A 542 -31.79 -29.53 0.20
C PRO A 542 -31.91 -27.99 0.18
N LYS A 543 -32.60 -27.54 -0.84
CA LYS A 543 -33.67 -26.54 -0.97
C LYS A 543 -33.92 -25.55 0.19
N GLY A 544 -33.92 -24.31 -0.24
CA GLY A 544 -34.69 -23.14 0.08
C GLY A 544 -35.51 -23.05 1.36
N ALA A 545 -35.33 -21.92 2.04
CA ALA A 545 -36.37 -21.34 2.86
C ALA A 545 -36.26 -19.81 2.81
N THR A 546 -37.27 -19.22 2.19
CA THR A 546 -37.68 -17.82 2.25
C THR A 546 -37.94 -17.46 3.71
N LEU A 547 -37.29 -16.43 4.25
CA LEU A 547 -37.73 -15.83 5.51
C LEU A 547 -38.22 -14.42 5.27
N GLN A 548 -39.48 -14.27 5.64
CA GLN A 548 -40.24 -13.06 5.68
C GLN A 548 -39.64 -12.02 6.62
N ASP A 549 -39.77 -10.81 6.15
CA ASP A 549 -39.58 -9.53 6.82
C ASP A 549 -40.45 -9.42 8.08
N ASN A 550 -39.83 -9.12 9.21
CA ASN A 550 -40.53 -8.53 10.35
C ASN A 550 -39.66 -7.41 10.95
N GLY A 551 -40.20 -6.21 10.77
CA GLY A 551 -39.63 -4.97 11.23
C GLY A 551 -39.32 -4.92 12.72
N ALA A 552 -38.19 -4.32 13.05
CA ALA A 552 -37.93 -3.80 14.39
C ALA A 552 -37.23 -2.45 14.28
N THR A 553 -37.94 -1.47 14.75
CA THR A 553 -37.61 -0.07 14.90
C THR A 553 -36.32 0.17 15.70
N SER A 554 -35.53 1.11 15.21
CA SER A 554 -34.32 1.61 15.84
C SER A 554 -34.62 2.53 17.03
N ALA A 555 -34.00 2.25 18.18
CA ALA A 555 -33.64 3.28 19.15
C ALA A 555 -32.32 2.86 19.79
N SER A 556 -31.32 3.71 19.67
CA SER A 556 -30.04 3.62 20.38
C SER A 556 -30.25 3.90 21.86
N SER A 557 -30.84 2.94 22.59
CA SER A 557 -30.82 2.91 24.05
C SER A 557 -29.72 1.96 24.52
N ARG A 558 -28.95 2.36 25.52
CA ARG A 558 -28.03 1.47 26.23
C ARG A 558 -28.85 0.28 26.73
N MET A 559 -28.71 -0.86 26.04
CA MET A 559 -29.31 -2.12 26.51
C MET A 559 -28.87 -2.39 27.94
N SER A 560 -29.83 -2.70 28.82
CA SER A 560 -29.51 -3.11 30.19
C SER A 560 -28.72 -4.44 30.15
N LYS A 561 -28.02 -4.78 31.22
CA LYS A 561 -27.30 -6.04 31.33
C LYS A 561 -28.25 -7.25 31.21
N GLU A 562 -29.47 -7.10 31.68
CA GLU A 562 -30.50 -8.14 31.63
C GLU A 562 -31.06 -8.33 30.25
N ASP A 563 -31.32 -7.24 29.50
CA ASP A 563 -31.75 -7.29 28.11
C ASP A 563 -30.67 -7.89 27.20
N LEU A 564 -29.40 -7.55 27.47
CA LEU A 564 -28.26 -8.11 26.75
C LEU A 564 -28.14 -9.62 26.98
N ARG A 565 -28.33 -10.07 28.24
CA ARG A 565 -28.31 -11.49 28.62
C ARG A 565 -29.44 -12.25 27.92
N LYS A 566 -30.65 -11.68 27.92
CA LYS A 566 -31.84 -12.27 27.29
C LYS A 566 -31.65 -12.40 25.77
N ALA A 567 -31.18 -11.35 25.11
CA ALA A 567 -30.93 -11.37 23.68
C ALA A 567 -29.85 -12.39 23.26
N ILE A 568 -28.83 -12.62 24.09
CA ILE A 568 -27.82 -13.65 23.84
C ILE A 568 -28.43 -15.05 23.98
N LEU A 569 -29.27 -15.27 25.00
CA LEU A 569 -29.94 -16.56 25.18
C LEU A 569 -30.85 -16.88 23.99
N ASP A 570 -31.70 -15.91 23.58
CA ASP A 570 -32.57 -16.09 22.43
C ASP A 570 -31.80 -16.41 21.13
N TYR A 571 -30.64 -15.77 20.93
CA TYR A 571 -29.81 -15.98 19.73
C TYR A 571 -28.96 -17.26 19.77
N CYS A 572 -28.58 -17.72 20.97
CA CYS A 572 -27.75 -18.92 21.17
C CYS A 572 -28.58 -20.22 21.35
N SER A 573 -29.83 -20.27 20.88
CA SER A 573 -30.58 -21.53 20.74
C SER A 573 -29.86 -22.56 19.88
N GLU A 574 -29.02 -22.12 18.97
CA GLU A 574 -28.07 -22.92 18.18
C GLU A 574 -26.62 -22.50 18.47
N TRP A 575 -25.66 -23.31 17.98
CA TRP A 575 -24.24 -23.04 18.14
C TRP A 575 -23.81 -21.76 17.41
N ARG A 576 -23.44 -20.71 18.14
CA ARG A 576 -23.00 -19.40 17.64
C ARG A 576 -21.58 -19.07 18.08
N THR A 577 -20.80 -18.45 17.21
CA THR A 577 -19.48 -17.92 17.54
C THR A 577 -19.60 -16.57 18.27
N ALA A 578 -18.57 -16.20 19.03
CA ALA A 578 -18.52 -14.86 19.66
C ALA A 578 -18.58 -13.72 18.63
N ALA A 579 -18.17 -13.93 17.39
CA ALA A 579 -18.27 -12.96 16.31
C ALA A 579 -19.72 -12.78 15.83
N GLU A 580 -20.47 -13.86 15.66
CA GLU A 580 -21.89 -13.82 15.28
C GLU A 580 -22.73 -13.15 16.38
N ILE A 581 -22.48 -13.50 17.64
CA ILE A 581 -23.16 -12.88 18.81
C ILE A 581 -22.86 -11.37 18.87
N ALA A 582 -21.60 -10.98 18.64
CA ALA A 582 -21.21 -9.59 18.63
C ALA A 582 -21.90 -8.80 17.50
N LEU A 583 -21.98 -9.41 16.32
CA LEU A 583 -22.67 -8.82 15.15
C LEU A 583 -24.16 -8.65 15.43
N TYR A 584 -24.81 -9.68 15.97
CA TYR A 584 -26.25 -9.65 16.30
C TYR A 584 -26.61 -8.54 17.29
N LEU A 585 -25.74 -8.30 18.26
CA LEU A 585 -25.97 -7.32 19.33
C LEU A 585 -25.42 -5.91 18.99
N GLY A 586 -24.78 -5.71 17.84
CA GLY A 586 -24.14 -4.45 17.49
C GLY A 586 -22.98 -4.09 18.43
N LYS A 587 -22.28 -5.09 19.00
CA LYS A 587 -21.16 -4.92 19.93
C LYS A 587 -19.85 -5.44 19.34
N THR A 588 -18.72 -5.04 19.94
CA THR A 588 -17.42 -5.54 19.47
C THR A 588 -17.17 -6.98 19.93
N LYS A 589 -16.53 -7.79 19.06
CA LYS A 589 -16.17 -9.18 19.39
C LYS A 589 -15.33 -9.31 20.68
N PRO A 590 -14.33 -8.44 20.96
CA PRO A 590 -13.59 -8.47 22.21
C PRO A 590 -14.47 -8.22 23.44
N TYR A 591 -15.41 -7.28 23.36
CA TYR A 591 -16.34 -6.99 24.46
C TYR A 591 -17.21 -8.21 24.77
N ILE A 592 -17.83 -8.83 23.76
CA ILE A 592 -18.66 -10.03 23.94
C ILE A 592 -17.83 -11.17 24.50
N ARG A 593 -16.67 -11.48 23.90
CA ARG A 593 -15.83 -12.62 24.28
C ARG A 593 -15.22 -12.48 25.68
N ASN A 594 -14.70 -11.30 26.03
CA ASN A 594 -13.89 -11.14 27.23
C ASN A 594 -14.69 -10.61 28.44
N LYS A 595 -15.82 -9.92 28.20
CA LYS A 595 -16.60 -9.31 29.28
C LYS A 595 -18.00 -9.89 29.45
N VAL A 596 -18.63 -10.39 28.39
CA VAL A 596 -20.03 -10.85 28.45
C VAL A 596 -20.14 -12.37 28.56
N LEU A 597 -19.55 -13.10 27.63
CA LEU A 597 -19.65 -14.58 27.62
C LEU A 597 -19.08 -15.27 28.85
N PRO A 598 -17.97 -14.82 29.47
CA PRO A 598 -17.51 -15.40 30.74
C PRO A 598 -18.51 -15.27 31.89
N GLN A 599 -19.32 -14.19 31.90
CA GLN A 599 -20.37 -13.99 32.92
C GLN A 599 -21.65 -14.81 32.66
N MET A 600 -21.71 -15.54 31.56
CA MET A 600 -22.83 -16.39 31.15
C MET A 600 -22.47 -17.89 31.13
N SER A 601 -21.37 -18.27 31.75
CA SER A 601 -20.90 -19.65 31.84
C SER A 601 -21.85 -20.58 32.62
N ASP A 602 -22.73 -20.00 33.41
CA ASP A 602 -23.83 -20.68 34.11
C ASP A 602 -24.92 -21.20 33.16
N VAL A 603 -25.22 -20.45 32.09
CA VAL A 603 -26.33 -20.73 31.15
C VAL A 603 -25.90 -21.12 29.75
N LEU A 604 -24.64 -20.84 29.38
CA LEU A 604 -24.09 -21.21 28.06
C LEU A 604 -23.08 -22.37 28.18
N GLN A 605 -23.17 -23.30 27.26
CA GLN A 605 -22.16 -24.34 27.05
C GLN A 605 -21.21 -23.95 25.91
N MET A 606 -19.96 -24.35 26.00
CA MET A 606 -18.92 -24.15 25.03
C MET A 606 -18.67 -25.40 24.21
N LEU A 607 -18.44 -25.27 22.92
CA LEU A 607 -18.16 -26.43 22.02
C LEU A 607 -16.79 -27.06 22.34
N PHE A 608 -15.80 -26.25 22.72
CA PHE A 608 -14.44 -26.71 23.08
C PHE A 608 -14.10 -26.31 24.52
N HIS A 609 -13.42 -27.15 25.27
CA HIS A 609 -13.01 -26.84 26.65
C HIS A 609 -12.00 -25.71 26.79
N LYS A 610 -11.26 -25.39 25.71
CA LYS A 610 -10.34 -24.25 25.68
C LYS A 610 -11.08 -22.99 25.23
N GLU A 611 -11.22 -22.00 26.09
CA GLU A 611 -11.89 -20.72 25.80
C GLU A 611 -11.34 -20.00 24.55
N ASN A 612 -10.05 -20.16 24.25
CA ASN A 612 -9.35 -19.52 23.14
C ASN A 612 -9.26 -20.37 21.87
N HIS A 613 -10.07 -21.43 21.75
CA HIS A 613 -10.07 -22.25 20.53
C HIS A 613 -10.58 -21.44 19.32
N PRO A 614 -9.91 -21.47 18.15
CA PRO A 614 -10.32 -20.68 16.96
C PRO A 614 -11.76 -20.96 16.49
N GLY A 615 -12.24 -22.19 16.65
CA GLY A 615 -13.60 -22.62 16.30
C GLY A 615 -14.61 -22.57 17.45
N GLN A 616 -14.32 -21.85 18.56
CA GLN A 616 -15.20 -21.80 19.72
C GLN A 616 -16.59 -21.29 19.39
N LYS A 617 -17.61 -22.03 19.82
CA LYS A 617 -19.03 -21.68 19.71
C LYS A 617 -19.72 -21.85 21.07
N TYR A 618 -20.83 -21.16 21.20
CA TYR A 618 -21.64 -21.10 22.43
C TYR A 618 -23.08 -21.46 22.10
N LYS A 619 -23.72 -22.20 22.97
CA LYS A 619 -25.13 -22.60 22.90
C LYS A 619 -25.73 -22.63 24.30
N ILE A 620 -27.04 -22.39 24.44
CA ILE A 620 -27.75 -22.56 25.71
C ILE A 620 -27.56 -23.99 26.20
N LYS A 621 -27.30 -24.16 27.51
CA LYS A 621 -27.36 -25.45 28.19
C LYS A 621 -28.80 -25.93 28.13
N GLY A 622 -29.02 -27.10 27.55
CA GLY A 622 -30.33 -27.76 27.66
C GLY A 622 -30.59 -28.15 29.11
N GLU A 623 -31.86 -28.08 29.53
CA GLU A 623 -32.31 -28.64 30.80
C GLU A 623 -32.01 -30.14 30.92
#